data_b3a3fc1e77d4f8da1b21917100889774
#
_entry.id   b3a3fc1e77d4f8da1b21917100889774
#
_cell.length_a   1.000
_cell.length_b   1.000
_cell.length_c   1.000
_cell.angle_alpha   90.00
_cell.angle_beta   90.00
_cell.angle_gamma   90.00
#
_symmetry.space_group_name_H-M   'P 1'
#
loop_
_entity.id
_entity.type
_entity.pdbx_description
1 polymer ?
#
loop_
_entity_poly.entity_id
_entity_poly.type
_entity_poly.pdbx_seq_one_letter_code
_entity_poly.pdbx_strand_id
1 'polypeptide(L)'
;QVLVEGGATVAGAFHRAGLVDHYVLYLAPVLFGGDDARPLFAGPGAETIADVWRGAITSVTPLGGDVRIDLSPVGPSPVTGPVPVVRLGEVPPLRDPAPGGT
;
A
#
# COMPACT_ATOMS: atom_id res chain seq x y z
N GLN A 1 -18.06 -0.88 5.29
CA GLN A 1 -16.73 -0.84 4.69
C GLN A 1 -16.22 0.59 4.64
N VAL A 2 -15.03 0.79 5.14
CA VAL A 2 -14.38 2.10 5.15
C VAL A 2 -13.18 2.05 4.21
N LEU A 3 -13.13 3.01 3.29
CA LEU A 3 -12.01 3.17 2.37
C LEU A 3 -11.11 4.28 2.89
N VAL A 4 -9.83 3.98 3.08
CA VAL A 4 -8.83 4.96 3.47
C VAL A 4 -7.95 5.27 2.27
N GLU A 5 -8.01 6.49 1.80
CA GLU A 5 -7.18 7.00 0.70
C GLU A 5 -6.43 8.21 1.22
N GLY A 6 -5.53 7.98 2.11
CA GLY A 6 -4.74 9.06 2.67
C GLY A 6 -3.32 9.01 2.18
N GLY A 7 -2.55 9.95 2.66
CA GLY A 7 -1.11 9.90 2.47
C GLY A 7 -0.48 8.84 3.35
N ALA A 8 0.84 8.72 3.27
CA ALA A 8 1.61 7.72 4.00
C ALA A 8 1.42 7.80 5.52
N THR A 9 1.17 9.01 6.06
CA THR A 9 0.96 9.20 7.50
C THR A 9 -0.32 8.53 7.97
N VAL A 10 -1.42 8.75 7.26
CA VAL A 10 -2.72 8.16 7.60
C VAL A 10 -2.68 6.64 7.39
N ALA A 11 -2.15 6.20 6.26
CA ALA A 11 -2.01 4.78 5.97
C ALA A 11 -1.15 4.08 7.02
N GLY A 12 -0.05 4.69 7.41
CA GLY A 12 0.83 4.15 8.45
C GLY A 12 0.14 4.03 9.79
N ALA A 13 -0.66 5.03 10.18
CA ALA A 13 -1.39 5.00 11.44
C ALA A 13 -2.41 3.86 11.48
N PHE A 14 -3.18 3.69 10.42
CA PHE A 14 -4.14 2.58 10.34
C PHE A 14 -3.43 1.22 10.34
N HIS A 15 -2.34 1.12 9.62
CA HIS A 15 -1.56 -0.11 9.57
C HIS A 15 -1.02 -0.49 10.96
N ARG A 16 -0.39 0.45 11.66
CA ARG A 16 0.18 0.19 13.00
C ARG A 16 -0.89 -0.13 14.03
N ALA A 17 -2.07 0.43 13.88
CA ALA A 17 -3.18 0.14 14.78
C ALA A 17 -3.84 -1.22 14.51
N GLY A 18 -3.43 -1.91 13.45
CA GLY A 18 -4.01 -3.21 13.10
C GLY A 18 -5.45 -3.13 12.61
N LEU A 19 -5.84 -1.99 12.05
CA LEU A 19 -7.22 -1.73 11.66
C LEU A 19 -7.52 -2.01 10.18
N VAL A 20 -6.55 -2.55 9.45
CA VAL A 20 -6.72 -2.76 8.01
C VAL A 20 -6.97 -4.23 7.73
N ASP A 21 -8.08 -4.54 7.08
CA ASP A 21 -8.43 -5.90 6.68
C ASP A 21 -8.08 -6.19 5.22
N HIS A 22 -7.88 -5.16 4.43
CA HIS A 22 -7.60 -5.35 3.02
C HIS A 22 -6.73 -4.21 2.50
N TYR A 23 -5.66 -4.57 1.83
CA TYR A 23 -4.80 -3.60 1.16
C TYR A 23 -4.96 -3.70 -0.34
N VAL A 24 -5.05 -2.55 -0.98
CA VAL A 24 -5.00 -2.46 -2.43
C VAL A 24 -3.75 -1.67 -2.79
N LEU A 25 -2.85 -2.31 -3.51
CA LEU A 25 -1.59 -1.72 -3.91
C LEU A 25 -1.59 -1.52 -5.43
N TYR A 26 -1.31 -0.31 -5.86
CA TYR A 26 -1.14 -0.01 -7.28
C TYR A 26 0.34 0.14 -7.56
N LEU A 27 0.85 -0.66 -8.47
CA LEU A 27 2.25 -0.64 -8.89
C LEU A 27 2.34 -0.09 -10.30
N ALA A 28 2.98 1.06 -10.44
CA ALA A 28 3.31 1.63 -11.74
C ALA A 28 4.75 1.28 -12.10
N PRO A 29 5.07 1.16 -13.40
CA PRO A 29 6.43 0.81 -13.83
C PRO A 29 7.37 2.03 -13.76
N VAL A 30 7.47 2.65 -12.60
CA VAL A 30 8.26 3.85 -12.36
C VAL A 30 9.01 3.69 -11.05
N LEU A 31 10.27 4.01 -11.05
CA LEU A 31 11.12 3.95 -9.87
C LEU A 31 11.69 5.34 -9.58
N PHE A 32 11.42 5.87 -8.39
CA PHE A 32 12.06 7.11 -7.97
C PHE A 32 13.53 6.92 -7.65
N GLY A 33 13.88 5.75 -7.12
CA GLY A 33 15.27 5.36 -6.95
C GLY A 33 16.01 6.00 -5.80
N GLY A 34 15.31 6.60 -4.86
CA GLY A 34 15.96 7.24 -3.73
C GLY A 34 15.12 7.25 -2.47
N ASP A 35 15.73 7.56 -1.36
CA ASP A 35 15.05 7.60 -0.07
C ASP A 35 14.25 8.89 0.16
N ASP A 36 14.37 9.85 -0.72
CA ASP A 36 13.55 11.06 -0.72
C ASP A 36 12.19 10.85 -1.39
N ALA A 37 11.95 9.68 -1.96
CA ALA A 37 10.64 9.32 -2.48
C ALA A 37 9.64 9.11 -1.34
N ARG A 38 8.34 9.36 -1.62
CA ARG A 38 7.31 9.14 -0.63
C ARG A 38 7.19 7.65 -0.32
N PRO A 39 7.22 7.26 0.95
CA PRO A 39 7.01 5.86 1.33
C PRO A 39 5.53 5.49 1.26
N LEU A 40 5.25 4.19 1.25
CA LEU A 40 3.87 3.70 1.41
C LEU A 40 3.32 4.07 2.78
N PHE A 41 4.14 3.89 3.80
CA PHE A 41 3.79 4.20 5.18
C PHE A 41 4.83 5.14 5.76
N ALA A 42 4.36 6.18 6.44
CA ALA A 42 5.23 7.04 7.22
C ALA A 42 5.15 6.65 8.69
N GLY A 43 6.23 6.88 9.41
CA GLY A 43 6.34 6.56 10.82
C GLY A 43 7.14 5.29 11.06
N PRO A 44 7.19 4.84 12.31
CA PRO A 44 7.99 3.67 12.66
C PRO A 44 7.43 2.40 12.05
N GLY A 45 8.30 1.55 11.56
CA GLY A 45 7.96 0.24 11.04
C GLY A 45 8.13 -0.86 12.08
N ALA A 46 8.03 -2.11 11.64
CA ALA A 46 8.28 -3.25 12.50
C ALA A 46 9.75 -3.27 12.93
N GLU A 47 9.98 -3.56 14.20
CA GLU A 47 11.33 -3.58 14.75
C GLU A 47 12.10 -4.84 14.36
N THR A 48 11.39 -5.94 14.19
CA THR A 48 11.99 -7.23 13.84
C THR A 48 11.20 -7.88 12.72
N ILE A 49 11.80 -8.88 12.09
CA ILE A 49 11.14 -9.65 11.04
C ILE A 49 9.92 -10.44 11.58
N ALA A 50 9.91 -10.72 12.88
CA ALA A 50 8.77 -11.39 13.51
C ALA A 50 7.56 -10.46 13.64
N ASP A 51 7.79 -9.17 13.68
CA ASP A 51 6.74 -8.16 13.87
C ASP A 51 6.13 -7.64 12.57
N VAL A 52 6.64 -8.07 11.41
CA VAL A 52 6.12 -7.59 10.13
C VAL A 52 4.70 -8.12 9.91
N TRP A 53 3.88 -7.29 9.28
CA TRP A 53 2.57 -7.72 8.83
C TRP A 53 2.75 -8.72 7.69
N ARG A 54 2.01 -9.80 7.74
CA ARG A 54 2.02 -10.83 6.71
C ARG A 54 0.64 -10.98 6.12
N GLY A 55 0.59 -11.09 4.82
CA GLY A 55 -0.66 -11.28 4.11
C GLY A 55 -0.51 -12.24 2.95
N ALA A 56 -1.63 -12.48 2.31
CA ALA A 56 -1.70 -13.25 1.08
C ALA A 56 -2.11 -12.33 -0.06
N ILE A 57 -1.53 -12.54 -1.22
CA ILE A 57 -1.98 -11.88 -2.45
C ILE A 57 -3.22 -12.63 -2.91
N THR A 58 -4.35 -11.95 -2.92
CA THR A 58 -5.62 -12.56 -3.31
C THR A 58 -5.97 -12.29 -4.76
N SER A 59 -5.41 -11.24 -5.34
CA SER A 59 -5.71 -10.88 -6.73
C SER A 59 -4.59 -10.02 -7.28
N VAL A 60 -4.28 -10.23 -8.55
CA VAL A 60 -3.37 -9.38 -9.32
C VAL A 60 -4.08 -9.02 -10.62
N THR A 61 -4.32 -7.74 -10.81
CA THR A 61 -5.12 -7.26 -11.93
C THR A 61 -4.32 -6.27 -12.76
N PRO A 62 -4.01 -6.59 -14.01
CA PRO A 62 -3.39 -5.63 -14.90
C PRO A 62 -4.35 -4.47 -15.22
N LEU A 63 -3.83 -3.25 -15.19
CA LEU A 63 -4.56 -2.03 -15.49
C LEU A 63 -3.76 -1.20 -16.49
N GLY A 64 -3.84 -1.56 -17.74
CA GLY A 64 -2.98 -0.92 -18.75
C GLY A 64 -1.51 -1.26 -18.48
N GLY A 65 -0.69 -0.24 -18.24
CA GLY A 65 0.72 -0.45 -17.88
C GLY A 65 0.95 -0.69 -16.40
N ASP A 66 -0.08 -0.56 -15.58
CA ASP A 66 0.01 -0.69 -14.13
C ASP A 66 -0.52 -2.05 -13.67
N VAL A 67 -0.30 -2.36 -12.39
CA VAL A 67 -0.83 -3.58 -11.77
C VAL A 67 -1.49 -3.22 -10.45
N ARG A 68 -2.70 -3.71 -10.25
CA ARG A 68 -3.37 -3.67 -8.96
C ARG A 68 -3.14 -5.00 -8.24
N ILE A 69 -2.70 -4.92 -7.00
CA ILE A 69 -2.47 -6.08 -6.15
C ILE A 69 -3.36 -5.96 -4.93
N ASP A 70 -4.15 -6.99 -4.68
CA ASP A 70 -5.01 -7.08 -3.49
C ASP A 70 -4.35 -8.00 -2.47
N LEU A 71 -4.29 -7.53 -1.22
CA LEU A 71 -3.68 -8.26 -0.12
C LEU A 71 -4.66 -8.37 1.03
N SER A 72 -4.73 -9.54 1.62
CA SER A 72 -5.50 -9.77 2.85
C SER A 72 -4.61 -10.37 3.92
N PRO A 73 -4.88 -10.10 5.21
CA PRO A 73 -4.10 -10.71 6.28
C PRO A 73 -4.21 -12.22 6.25
N VAL A 74 -3.15 -12.88 6.66
CA VAL A 74 -3.16 -14.34 6.88
C VAL A 74 -3.80 -14.61 8.23
N GLY A 75 -4.79 -15.50 8.25
CA GLY A 75 -5.50 -15.85 9.46
C GLY A 75 -6.84 -15.12 9.59
N PRO A 76 -7.58 -15.40 10.67
CA PRO A 76 -8.88 -14.76 10.85
C PRO A 76 -8.73 -13.27 11.09
N SER A 77 -9.65 -12.49 10.50
CA SER A 77 -9.68 -11.05 10.74
C SER A 77 -10.16 -10.80 12.17
N PRO A 78 -9.43 -9.96 12.94
CA PRO A 78 -9.89 -9.60 14.27
C PRO A 78 -11.04 -8.60 14.28
N VAL A 79 -11.36 -8.03 13.13
CA VAL A 79 -12.37 -6.98 13.03
C VAL A 79 -13.67 -7.54 12.48
N THR A 80 -14.74 -7.37 13.26
CA THR A 80 -16.09 -7.67 12.81
C THR A 80 -16.80 -6.36 12.47
N GLY A 81 -17.52 -6.33 11.36
CA GLY A 81 -18.21 -5.13 10.93
C GLY A 81 -17.56 -4.46 9.74
N PRO A 82 -17.83 -3.17 9.53
CA PRO A 82 -17.23 -2.45 8.39
C PRO A 82 -15.72 -2.50 8.47
N VAL A 83 -15.11 -2.87 7.37
CA VAL A 83 -13.68 -3.14 7.29
C VAL A 83 -13.00 -2.03 6.52
N PRO A 84 -11.96 -1.40 7.06
CA PRO A 84 -11.20 -0.42 6.31
C PRO A 84 -10.43 -1.07 5.17
N VAL A 85 -10.48 -0.44 4.02
CA VAL A 85 -9.68 -0.78 2.86
C VAL A 85 -8.71 0.36 2.62
N VAL A 86 -7.43 0.04 2.59
CA VAL A 86 -6.40 1.05 2.37
C VAL A 86 -5.82 0.87 0.97
N ARG A 87 -5.83 1.94 0.20
CA ARG A 87 -5.11 1.99 -1.07
C ARG A 87 -3.70 2.48 -0.82
N LEU A 88 -2.75 1.67 -1.24
CA LEU A 88 -1.34 1.95 -1.07
C LEU A 88 -0.67 2.03 -2.44
N GLY A 89 0.39 2.81 -2.49
CA GLY A 89 1.22 2.87 -3.68
C GLY A 89 0.57 3.55 -4.87
N GLU A 90 -0.56 4.23 -4.66
CA GLU A 90 -1.16 5.04 -5.72
C GLU A 90 -0.27 6.24 -5.96
N VAL A 91 0.53 6.14 -6.99
CA VAL A 91 1.39 7.23 -7.39
C VAL A 91 0.56 8.17 -8.23
N PRO A 92 0.43 9.48 -7.85
CA PRO A 92 -0.22 10.43 -8.72
C PRO A 92 0.43 10.40 -10.10
N PRO A 93 -0.31 10.67 -11.17
CA PRO A 93 0.28 10.72 -12.48
C PRO A 93 1.50 11.59 -12.44
N LEU A 94 2.64 10.99 -12.69
CA LEU A 94 3.87 11.74 -12.79
C LEU A 94 3.78 12.62 -14.03
N ARG A 95 4.29 13.82 -13.91
CA ARG A 95 4.58 14.58 -15.11
C ARG A 95 5.49 13.74 -15.97
N ASP A 96 5.33 13.87 -17.26
CA ASP A 96 6.18 13.16 -18.19
C ASP A 96 7.63 13.31 -17.74
N PRO A 97 8.34 12.20 -17.62
CA PRO A 97 9.76 12.29 -17.34
C PRO A 97 10.43 13.12 -18.42
N ALA A 98 11.49 13.80 -18.05
CA ALA A 98 12.25 14.54 -19.03
C ALA A 98 12.62 13.61 -20.19
N PRO A 99 12.53 14.09 -21.46
CA PRO A 99 12.93 13.27 -22.59
C PRO A 99 14.35 12.76 -22.40
N GLY A 100 14.56 11.48 -22.60
CA GLY A 100 15.85 10.86 -22.40
C GLY A 100 16.15 10.55 -20.95
N GLY A 101 15.26 10.87 -20.04
CA GLY A 101 15.33 10.38 -18.67
C GLY A 101 15.08 8.88 -18.71
N THR A 102 16.08 8.17 -18.61
CA THR A 102 16.04 6.72 -18.60
C THR A 102 15.98 6.24 -17.16
#